data_443cd34de86d529a4b24eb51f7e7c974
#
_entry.id   443cd34de86d529a4b24eb51f7e7c974
#
_cell.length_a   1.000
_cell.length_b   1.000
_cell.length_c   1.000
_cell.angle_alpha   90.00
_cell.angle_beta   90.00
_cell.angle_gamma   90.00
#
_symmetry.space_group_name_H-M   'P 1'
#
loop_
_entity.id
_entity.type
_entity.pdbx_description
1 polymer ?
#
loop_
_entity_poly.entity_id
_entity_poly.type
_entity_poly.pdbx_seq_one_letter_code
_entity_poly.pdbx_strand_id
1 'polypeptide(L)'
;MSLCSEGDWWEARSLTTGGTGYIPSNYVAPVDSIQAEEWYFGKLGRKDAERQLLSFGNPRGTYLIRESETTKGAYSLSIRDWDDTKGDHVKHYKIRKLDNGGYYITTRAQFETLQQLVHHYSEKADGLCYNLTMIAPNYVPQTVGLAKDAWEVSRSTILLQQKLGQGCFAEVWYGTWNGNTKVAIKTLKPGTMSPESFLEEAQIMKKLKHDKLVQLYAVVSEEPIYIVTEYMSKGSLLEFLKDGEGRALKLPNLVDMAAQVAAGMAYIERMNYIHRDLRSANILVGNGLICKIADFGLARLIEDNEYTARQ
;
A
#
# COMPACT_ATOMS: atom_id res chain seq x y z
N MET A 1 5.45 26.35 -19.52
CA MET A 1 5.94 25.07 -18.98
C MET A 1 7.01 24.52 -19.89
N SER A 2 8.26 24.49 -19.45
CA SER A 2 9.34 23.85 -20.20
C SER A 2 9.37 22.40 -19.77
N LEU A 3 9.06 21.49 -20.69
CA LEU A 3 9.07 20.04 -20.44
C LEU A 3 10.43 19.52 -20.93
N CYS A 4 11.35 19.26 -20.04
CA CYS A 4 12.49 18.39 -20.33
C CYS A 4 12.14 16.99 -19.81
N SER A 5 11.88 16.07 -20.74
CA SER A 5 11.66 14.66 -20.45
C SER A 5 12.98 13.90 -20.64
N GLU A 6 13.69 13.64 -19.56
CA GLU A 6 14.66 12.55 -19.50
C GLU A 6 14.20 11.57 -18.42
N GLY A 7 13.63 10.44 -18.83
CA GLY A 7 13.21 9.35 -17.95
C GLY A 7 11.84 9.54 -17.31
N ASP A 8 11.58 8.76 -16.25
CA ASP A 8 10.30 8.67 -15.54
C ASP A 8 10.03 9.82 -14.55
N TRP A 9 10.81 10.92 -14.58
CA TRP A 9 10.72 12.05 -13.67
C TRP A 9 10.53 13.37 -14.43
N TRP A 10 9.61 14.21 -13.92
CA TRP A 10 9.34 15.54 -14.46
C TRP A 10 9.76 16.63 -13.47
N GLU A 11 10.38 17.69 -13.97
CA GLU A 11 10.60 18.88 -13.17
C GLU A 11 9.26 19.63 -12.99
N ALA A 12 8.89 19.84 -11.74
CA ALA A 12 7.63 20.47 -11.36
C ALA A 12 7.88 21.67 -10.45
N ARG A 13 6.99 22.66 -10.51
CA ARG A 13 6.98 23.82 -9.63
C ARG A 13 5.69 23.87 -8.85
N SER A 14 5.81 23.92 -7.53
CA SER A 14 4.64 24.11 -6.63
C SER A 14 4.01 25.48 -6.84
N LEU A 15 2.72 25.52 -7.13
CA LEU A 15 1.98 26.78 -7.26
C LEU A 15 1.73 27.46 -5.90
N THR A 16 1.78 26.67 -4.81
CA THR A 16 1.52 27.17 -3.46
C THR A 16 2.77 27.75 -2.81
N THR A 17 3.92 27.06 -2.96
CA THR A 17 5.18 27.44 -2.30
C THR A 17 6.19 28.10 -3.23
N GLY A 18 6.00 27.99 -4.56
CA GLY A 18 6.94 28.44 -5.59
C GLY A 18 8.19 27.58 -5.72
N GLY A 19 8.37 26.55 -4.86
CA GLY A 19 9.52 25.65 -4.88
C GLY A 19 9.51 24.75 -6.14
N THR A 20 10.70 24.40 -6.65
CA THR A 20 10.91 23.49 -7.77
C THR A 20 11.50 22.17 -7.29
N GLY A 21 11.18 21.06 -7.99
CA GLY A 21 11.73 19.74 -7.71
C GLY A 21 11.27 18.73 -8.76
N TYR A 22 11.73 17.50 -8.64
CA TYR A 22 11.35 16.41 -9.54
C TYR A 22 10.20 15.58 -8.96
N ILE A 23 9.24 15.23 -9.83
CA ILE A 23 8.10 14.40 -9.50
C ILE A 23 8.04 13.24 -10.50
N PRO A 24 7.79 11.99 -10.07
CA PRO A 24 7.62 10.88 -10.98
C PRO A 24 6.51 11.14 -11.99
N SER A 25 6.73 10.78 -13.25
CA SER A 25 5.77 11.04 -14.35
C SER A 25 4.39 10.41 -14.11
N ASN A 26 4.34 9.28 -13.39
CA ASN A 26 3.11 8.58 -13.02
C ASN A 26 2.32 9.25 -11.85
N TYR A 27 2.88 10.32 -11.24
CA TYR A 27 2.21 11.11 -10.19
C TYR A 27 1.62 12.43 -10.73
N VAL A 28 1.77 12.70 -12.00
CA VAL A 28 1.26 13.93 -12.65
C VAL A 28 0.39 13.57 -13.85
N ALA A 29 -0.61 14.40 -14.10
CA ALA A 29 -1.50 14.25 -15.24
C ALA A 29 -1.77 15.65 -15.86
N PRO A 30 -2.03 15.75 -17.17
CA PRO A 30 -2.51 16.99 -17.76
C PRO A 30 -3.78 17.48 -17.05
N VAL A 31 -3.89 18.78 -16.82
CA VAL A 31 -4.97 19.38 -16.01
C VAL A 31 -6.38 19.00 -16.50
N ASP A 32 -6.58 18.84 -17.79
CA ASP A 32 -7.89 18.51 -18.40
C ASP A 32 -8.00 17.03 -18.79
N SER A 33 -7.12 16.17 -18.28
CA SER A 33 -7.15 14.74 -18.60
C SER A 33 -7.96 13.94 -17.59
N ILE A 34 -8.49 12.77 -18.01
CA ILE A 34 -9.20 11.85 -17.13
C ILE A 34 -8.32 11.32 -15.99
N GLN A 35 -7.00 11.30 -16.18
CA GLN A 35 -6.03 10.88 -15.17
C GLN A 35 -5.94 11.88 -14.01
N ALA A 36 -6.35 13.13 -14.20
CA ALA A 36 -6.40 14.14 -13.15
C ALA A 36 -7.69 14.06 -12.30
N GLU A 37 -8.68 13.28 -12.74
CA GLU A 37 -9.97 13.17 -12.07
C GLU A 37 -9.90 12.22 -10.87
N GLU A 38 -10.42 12.64 -9.73
CA GLU A 38 -10.40 11.86 -8.48
C GLU A 38 -11.17 10.54 -8.57
N TRP A 39 -12.15 10.46 -9.46
CA TRP A 39 -12.95 9.25 -9.69
C TRP A 39 -12.31 8.26 -10.67
N TYR A 40 -11.13 8.57 -11.25
CA TYR A 40 -10.45 7.69 -12.19
C TYR A 40 -9.36 6.88 -11.49
N PHE A 41 -9.51 5.56 -11.50
CA PHE A 41 -8.65 4.59 -10.80
C PHE A 41 -7.73 3.79 -11.74
N GLY A 42 -7.58 4.21 -13.01
CA GLY A 42 -6.68 3.55 -13.96
C GLY A 42 -6.95 2.07 -14.12
N LYS A 43 -5.90 1.25 -14.04
CA LYS A 43 -5.95 -0.21 -14.24
C LYS A 43 -6.39 -1.00 -12.99
N LEU A 44 -7.23 -0.44 -12.16
CA LEU A 44 -7.77 -1.15 -10.99
C LEU A 44 -8.58 -2.38 -11.43
N GLY A 45 -8.28 -3.56 -10.90
CA GLY A 45 -9.00 -4.81 -11.16
C GLY A 45 -10.43 -4.79 -10.62
N ARG A 46 -11.32 -5.60 -11.21
CA ARG A 46 -12.73 -5.68 -10.80
C ARG A 46 -12.91 -6.03 -9.32
N LYS A 47 -12.19 -7.05 -8.84
CA LYS A 47 -12.27 -7.48 -7.43
C LYS A 47 -11.74 -6.43 -6.46
N ASP A 48 -10.72 -5.70 -6.84
CA ASP A 48 -10.18 -4.61 -6.03
C ASP A 48 -11.14 -3.43 -5.97
N ALA A 49 -11.80 -3.10 -7.10
CA ALA A 49 -12.87 -2.12 -7.13
C ALA A 49 -14.05 -2.53 -6.22
N GLU A 50 -14.47 -3.81 -6.25
CA GLU A 50 -15.49 -4.32 -5.35
C GLU A 50 -15.10 -4.19 -3.88
N ARG A 51 -13.88 -4.60 -3.52
CA ARG A 51 -13.35 -4.48 -2.15
C ARG A 51 -13.31 -3.04 -1.67
N GLN A 52 -12.83 -2.13 -2.51
CA GLN A 52 -12.71 -0.71 -2.18
C GLN A 52 -14.09 -0.07 -1.99
N LEU A 53 -15.03 -0.36 -2.88
CA LEU A 53 -16.39 0.18 -2.80
C LEU A 53 -17.19 -0.38 -1.62
N LEU A 54 -16.97 -1.64 -1.23
CA LEU A 54 -17.63 -2.28 -0.09
C LEU A 54 -16.96 -1.97 1.25
N SER A 55 -15.88 -1.19 1.28
CA SER A 55 -15.23 -0.76 2.51
C SER A 55 -16.21 -0.02 3.43
N PHE A 56 -15.99 -0.20 4.74
CA PHE A 56 -16.82 0.45 5.77
C PHE A 56 -16.82 1.98 5.61
N GLY A 57 -17.99 2.57 5.75
CA GLY A 57 -18.19 4.02 5.65
C GLY A 57 -18.59 4.54 4.27
N ASN A 58 -18.51 3.72 3.21
CA ASN A 58 -18.97 4.13 1.88
C ASN A 58 -20.50 4.00 1.79
N PRO A 59 -21.26 5.07 1.44
CA PRO A 59 -22.71 4.98 1.24
C PRO A 59 -23.08 4.33 -0.10
N ARG A 60 -24.34 3.98 -0.28
CA ARG A 60 -24.93 3.61 -1.56
C ARG A 60 -24.70 4.70 -2.61
N GLY A 61 -24.32 4.33 -3.82
CA GLY A 61 -23.98 5.27 -4.88
C GLY A 61 -22.50 5.70 -4.89
N THR A 62 -21.67 5.23 -3.93
CA THR A 62 -20.22 5.39 -4.00
C THR A 62 -19.69 4.71 -5.27
N TYR A 63 -18.84 5.39 -6.02
CA TYR A 63 -18.44 4.94 -7.36
C TYR A 63 -16.97 5.21 -7.66
N LEU A 64 -16.49 4.53 -8.69
CA LEU A 64 -15.22 4.79 -9.36
C LEU A 64 -15.30 4.41 -10.85
N ILE A 65 -14.44 5.00 -11.66
CA ILE A 65 -14.21 4.61 -13.06
C ILE A 65 -12.81 4.04 -13.20
N ARG A 66 -12.70 2.93 -13.90
CA ARG A 66 -11.45 2.19 -14.14
C ARG A 66 -11.34 1.73 -15.59
N GLU A 67 -10.14 1.37 -16.02
CA GLU A 67 -9.97 0.72 -17.33
C GLU A 67 -10.67 -0.64 -17.36
N SER A 68 -11.17 -1.00 -18.53
CA SER A 68 -11.81 -2.30 -18.74
C SER A 68 -10.77 -3.40 -18.87
N GLU A 69 -10.86 -4.46 -18.06
CA GLU A 69 -9.96 -5.63 -18.14
C GLU A 69 -10.16 -6.43 -19.44
N THR A 70 -11.37 -6.40 -20.01
CA THR A 70 -11.74 -7.22 -21.17
C THR A 70 -11.60 -6.51 -22.51
N THR A 71 -11.54 -5.18 -22.52
CA THR A 71 -11.54 -4.39 -23.75
C THR A 71 -10.56 -3.23 -23.65
N LYS A 72 -9.46 -3.32 -24.38
CA LYS A 72 -8.43 -2.28 -24.42
C LYS A 72 -9.00 -0.93 -24.86
N GLY A 73 -8.75 0.13 -24.10
CA GLY A 73 -9.21 1.48 -24.37
C GLY A 73 -10.68 1.77 -24.02
N ALA A 74 -11.40 0.80 -23.40
CA ALA A 74 -12.72 1.00 -22.82
C ALA A 74 -12.62 1.18 -21.31
N TYR A 75 -13.71 1.69 -20.70
CA TYR A 75 -13.80 1.94 -19.26
C TYR A 75 -14.95 1.17 -18.64
N SER A 76 -14.91 1.05 -17.31
CA SER A 76 -15.97 0.44 -16.51
C SER A 76 -16.31 1.35 -15.34
N LEU A 77 -17.57 1.68 -15.17
CA LEU A 77 -18.10 2.34 -13.98
C LEU A 77 -18.50 1.28 -12.97
N SER A 78 -18.03 1.38 -11.75
CA SER A 78 -18.36 0.50 -10.64
C SER A 78 -19.05 1.31 -9.55
N ILE A 79 -20.23 0.84 -9.07
CA ILE A 79 -21.08 1.56 -8.11
C ILE A 79 -21.45 0.63 -6.96
N ARG A 80 -21.30 1.07 -5.71
CA ARG A 80 -21.87 0.40 -4.55
C ARG A 80 -23.39 0.50 -4.57
N ASP A 81 -24.05 -0.64 -4.48
CA ASP A 81 -25.50 -0.77 -4.43
C ASP A 81 -25.92 -1.62 -3.24
N TRP A 82 -27.18 -1.57 -2.91
CA TRP A 82 -27.79 -2.36 -1.86
C TRP A 82 -29.21 -2.77 -2.28
N ASP A 83 -29.56 -4.03 -2.06
CA ASP A 83 -30.93 -4.52 -2.19
C ASP A 83 -31.26 -5.56 -1.10
N ASP A 84 -32.56 -5.78 -0.84
CA ASP A 84 -33.03 -6.65 0.25
C ASP A 84 -32.63 -8.13 0.05
N THR A 85 -32.29 -8.53 -1.15
CA THR A 85 -31.97 -9.94 -1.48
C THR A 85 -30.49 -10.25 -1.40
N LYS A 86 -29.63 -9.29 -1.76
CA LYS A 86 -28.17 -9.45 -1.87
C LYS A 86 -27.40 -8.70 -0.80
N GLY A 87 -28.07 -7.76 -0.09
CA GLY A 87 -27.38 -6.83 0.78
C GLY A 87 -26.47 -5.88 -0.01
N ASP A 88 -25.36 -5.49 0.60
CA ASP A 88 -24.34 -4.67 -0.03
C ASP A 88 -23.64 -5.42 -1.16
N HIS A 89 -23.60 -4.83 -2.34
CA HIS A 89 -22.93 -5.38 -3.52
C HIS A 89 -22.47 -4.27 -4.46
N VAL A 90 -21.72 -4.63 -5.51
CA VAL A 90 -21.25 -3.69 -6.53
C VAL A 90 -21.84 -4.03 -7.90
N LYS A 91 -22.32 -3.01 -8.57
CA LYS A 91 -22.75 -3.07 -9.97
C LYS A 91 -21.66 -2.50 -10.86
N HIS A 92 -21.41 -3.19 -11.98
CA HIS A 92 -20.43 -2.77 -12.97
C HIS A 92 -21.11 -2.47 -14.29
N TYR A 93 -20.85 -1.31 -14.85
CA TYR A 93 -21.38 -0.85 -16.13
C TYR A 93 -20.23 -0.62 -17.10
N LYS A 94 -20.34 -1.22 -18.28
CA LYS A 94 -19.37 -0.97 -19.34
C LYS A 94 -19.62 0.41 -19.95
N ILE A 95 -18.62 1.26 -19.95
CA ILE A 95 -18.63 2.52 -20.68
C ILE A 95 -18.08 2.26 -22.06
N ARG A 96 -18.93 2.42 -23.07
CA ARG A 96 -18.61 2.19 -24.47
C ARG A 96 -18.17 3.49 -25.13
N LYS A 97 -17.30 3.39 -26.12
CA LYS A 97 -16.84 4.52 -26.92
C LYS A 97 -17.63 4.58 -28.22
N LEU A 98 -18.01 5.78 -28.63
CA LEU A 98 -18.62 6.04 -29.91
C LEU A 98 -17.53 6.21 -31.00
N ASP A 99 -17.86 6.00 -32.26
CA ASP A 99 -16.94 6.17 -33.38
C ASP A 99 -16.44 7.63 -33.51
N ASN A 100 -17.24 8.59 -33.07
CA ASN A 100 -16.87 10.02 -33.01
C ASN A 100 -16.03 10.40 -31.77
N GLY A 101 -15.66 9.42 -30.92
CA GLY A 101 -14.84 9.63 -29.74
C GLY A 101 -15.60 9.84 -28.43
N GLY A 102 -16.94 9.96 -28.46
CA GLY A 102 -17.77 10.12 -27.26
C GLY A 102 -17.96 8.83 -26.45
N TYR A 103 -18.73 8.91 -25.34
CA TYR A 103 -18.93 7.84 -24.38
C TYR A 103 -20.41 7.64 -24.06
N TYR A 104 -20.79 6.39 -23.77
CA TYR A 104 -22.13 6.06 -23.31
C TYR A 104 -22.15 4.77 -22.47
N ILE A 105 -23.14 4.66 -21.60
CA ILE A 105 -23.48 3.43 -20.87
C ILE A 105 -24.76 2.83 -21.49
N THR A 106 -25.80 3.65 -21.61
CA THR A 106 -27.04 3.33 -22.29
C THR A 106 -27.15 4.13 -23.60
N THR A 107 -27.79 3.59 -24.60
CA THR A 107 -27.94 4.27 -25.91
C THR A 107 -28.78 5.56 -25.86
N ARG A 108 -29.50 5.77 -24.73
CA ARG A 108 -30.36 6.96 -24.53
C ARG A 108 -29.57 8.23 -24.22
N ALA A 109 -28.40 8.09 -23.60
CA ALA A 109 -27.58 9.21 -23.18
C ALA A 109 -26.15 9.02 -23.69
N GLN A 110 -25.68 9.98 -24.50
CA GLN A 110 -24.35 10.00 -25.09
C GLN A 110 -23.62 11.28 -24.67
N PHE A 111 -22.32 11.20 -24.42
CA PHE A 111 -21.52 12.29 -23.87
C PHE A 111 -20.23 12.42 -24.64
N GLU A 112 -19.75 13.64 -24.83
CA GLU A 112 -18.47 13.92 -25.49
C GLU A 112 -17.28 13.53 -24.59
N THR A 113 -17.44 13.68 -23.26
CA THR A 113 -16.38 13.42 -22.28
C THR A 113 -16.88 12.54 -21.14
N LEU A 114 -15.95 11.87 -20.42
CA LEU A 114 -16.29 11.13 -19.21
C LEU A 114 -16.75 12.05 -18.07
N GLN A 115 -16.25 13.29 -18.02
CA GLN A 115 -16.68 14.29 -17.05
C GLN A 115 -18.17 14.62 -17.22
N GLN A 116 -18.65 14.82 -18.44
CA GLN A 116 -20.07 15.04 -18.75
C GLN A 116 -20.91 13.81 -18.36
N LEU A 117 -20.42 12.60 -18.62
CA LEU A 117 -21.06 11.35 -18.24
C LEU A 117 -21.21 11.26 -16.72
N VAL A 118 -20.13 11.50 -15.96
CA VAL A 118 -20.16 11.49 -14.50
C VAL A 118 -21.12 12.54 -13.95
N HIS A 119 -21.09 13.75 -14.47
CA HIS A 119 -21.99 14.83 -14.06
C HIS A 119 -23.46 14.44 -14.25
N HIS A 120 -23.84 13.93 -15.43
CA HIS A 120 -25.21 13.47 -15.72
C HIS A 120 -25.70 12.41 -14.74
N TYR A 121 -24.88 11.38 -14.50
CA TYR A 121 -25.24 10.28 -13.60
C TYR A 121 -25.12 10.63 -12.11
N SER A 122 -24.51 11.73 -11.76
CA SER A 122 -24.56 12.30 -10.40
C SER A 122 -25.89 13.00 -10.11
N GLU A 123 -26.51 13.61 -11.13
CA GLU A 123 -27.83 14.25 -10.97
C GLU A 123 -28.97 13.22 -10.96
N LYS A 124 -28.91 12.19 -11.79
CA LYS A 124 -29.96 11.16 -11.92
C LYS A 124 -29.40 9.82 -12.37
N ALA A 125 -30.00 8.74 -11.87
CA ALA A 125 -29.54 7.38 -12.15
C ALA A 125 -29.70 6.98 -13.63
N ASP A 126 -30.74 7.40 -14.33
CA ASP A 126 -31.02 7.20 -15.77
C ASP A 126 -30.64 5.80 -16.33
N GLY A 127 -31.09 4.76 -15.60
CA GLY A 127 -30.82 3.35 -15.94
C GLY A 127 -29.66 2.70 -15.19
N LEU A 128 -28.95 3.44 -14.35
CA LEU A 128 -28.05 2.86 -13.34
C LEU A 128 -28.84 2.36 -12.12
N CYS A 129 -28.22 1.54 -11.31
CA CYS A 129 -28.82 1.04 -10.05
C CYS A 129 -29.08 2.16 -9.04
N TYR A 130 -28.26 3.20 -9.04
CA TYR A 130 -28.35 4.39 -8.21
C TYR A 130 -27.60 5.55 -8.87
N ASN A 131 -27.91 6.79 -8.50
CA ASN A 131 -27.13 7.94 -8.94
C ASN A 131 -25.75 7.93 -8.26
N LEU A 132 -24.76 8.56 -8.88
CA LEU A 132 -23.41 8.70 -8.34
C LEU A 132 -23.44 9.71 -7.18
N THR A 133 -22.99 9.32 -5.99
CA THR A 133 -23.05 10.16 -4.79
C THR A 133 -21.68 10.58 -4.30
N MET A 134 -20.82 9.63 -3.99
CA MET A 134 -19.51 9.86 -3.43
C MET A 134 -18.45 9.14 -4.27
N ILE A 135 -17.34 9.78 -4.48
CA ILE A 135 -16.17 9.14 -5.10
C ILE A 135 -15.59 8.14 -4.10
N ALA A 136 -15.25 6.94 -4.56
CA ALA A 136 -14.57 5.95 -3.73
C ALA A 136 -13.29 6.57 -3.15
N PRO A 137 -12.98 6.36 -1.85
CA PRO A 137 -11.76 6.87 -1.26
C PRO A 137 -10.56 6.33 -2.03
N ASN A 138 -9.86 7.19 -2.72
CA ASN A 138 -8.61 6.83 -3.36
C ASN A 138 -7.50 7.03 -2.33
N TYR A 139 -6.99 5.95 -1.77
CA TYR A 139 -5.78 5.97 -0.94
C TYR A 139 -4.53 6.13 -1.81
N VAL A 140 -4.56 7.10 -2.73
CA VAL A 140 -3.32 7.59 -3.31
C VAL A 140 -2.56 8.24 -2.16
N PRO A 141 -1.30 7.87 -1.90
CA PRO A 141 -0.51 8.61 -0.93
C PRO A 141 -0.57 10.09 -1.34
N GLN A 142 -1.17 10.92 -0.49
CA GLN A 142 -1.15 12.35 -0.76
C GLN A 142 0.31 12.75 -0.83
N THR A 143 0.75 13.19 -2.00
CA THR A 143 2.00 13.90 -2.17
C THR A 143 1.88 15.22 -1.42
N VAL A 144 2.07 15.16 -0.11
CA VAL A 144 2.25 16.35 0.71
C VAL A 144 3.60 16.93 0.31
N GLY A 145 3.57 17.83 -0.67
CA GLY A 145 4.71 18.61 -1.13
C GLY A 145 5.87 17.77 -1.67
N LEU A 146 6.76 18.36 -2.43
CA LEU A 146 8.09 17.88 -2.84
C LEU A 146 9.03 17.64 -1.63
N ALA A 147 8.48 17.21 -0.49
CA ALA A 147 9.21 16.84 0.69
C ALA A 147 9.75 15.42 0.50
N LYS A 148 10.99 15.19 0.91
CA LYS A 148 11.54 13.87 1.23
C LYS A 148 10.41 13.01 1.80
N ASP A 149 10.27 11.77 1.35
CA ASP A 149 9.33 10.78 1.89
C ASP A 149 9.19 11.01 3.41
N ALA A 150 7.96 11.09 3.92
CA ALA A 150 7.70 11.35 5.34
C ALA A 150 8.43 10.36 6.27
N TRP A 151 8.90 9.24 5.72
CA TRP A 151 9.71 8.23 6.40
C TRP A 151 11.21 8.53 6.35
N GLU A 152 11.66 9.43 5.47
CA GLU A 152 13.06 9.76 5.31
C GLU A 152 13.52 10.69 6.44
N VAL A 153 14.55 10.26 7.17
CA VAL A 153 15.12 11.03 8.28
C VAL A 153 16.61 11.22 8.12
N SER A 154 17.15 12.25 8.76
CA SER A 154 18.59 12.44 8.82
C SER A 154 19.26 11.34 9.66
N ARG A 155 20.34 10.78 9.15
CA ARG A 155 21.16 9.79 9.86
C ARG A 155 21.61 10.28 11.24
N SER A 156 21.83 11.58 11.41
CA SER A 156 22.23 12.19 12.68
C SER A 156 21.22 12.02 13.81
N THR A 157 19.95 11.69 13.47
CA THR A 157 18.90 11.42 14.45
C THR A 157 18.93 9.99 14.99
N ILE A 158 19.77 9.12 14.42
CA ILE A 158 19.85 7.68 14.72
C ILE A 158 21.21 7.36 15.33
N LEU A 159 21.20 6.78 16.52
CA LEU A 159 22.42 6.32 17.20
C LEU A 159 22.43 4.79 17.26
N LEU A 160 23.39 4.17 16.58
CA LEU A 160 23.68 2.74 16.69
C LEU A 160 24.41 2.47 18.01
N GLN A 161 23.98 1.48 18.78
CA GLN A 161 24.53 1.18 20.10
C GLN A 161 25.10 -0.25 20.19
N GLN A 162 24.27 -1.24 19.94
CA GLN A 162 24.64 -2.65 20.10
C GLN A 162 24.23 -3.45 18.86
N LYS A 163 25.15 -4.25 18.33
CA LYS A 163 24.85 -5.19 17.26
C LYS A 163 24.02 -6.33 17.81
N LEU A 164 22.84 -6.56 17.26
CA LEU A 164 21.91 -7.62 17.63
C LEU A 164 22.14 -8.91 16.82
N GLY A 165 22.52 -8.76 15.53
CA GLY A 165 22.74 -9.88 14.67
C GLY A 165 23.28 -9.48 13.30
N GLN A 166 23.61 -10.47 12.48
CA GLN A 166 24.00 -10.26 11.09
C GLN A 166 23.53 -11.41 10.21
N GLY A 167 23.03 -11.06 9.04
CA GLY A 167 22.74 -11.98 7.94
C GLY A 167 23.76 -11.86 6.81
N CYS A 168 23.46 -12.52 5.68
CA CYS A 168 24.31 -12.46 4.49
C CYS A 168 24.42 -11.03 3.93
N PHE A 169 23.31 -10.29 3.88
CA PHE A 169 23.20 -9.00 3.19
C PHE A 169 23.15 -7.81 4.14
N ALA A 170 22.75 -8.01 5.39
CA ALA A 170 22.47 -6.94 6.33
C ALA A 170 22.97 -7.25 7.74
N GLU A 171 23.11 -6.20 8.53
CA GLU A 171 23.31 -6.24 9.97
C GLU A 171 22.11 -5.62 10.67
N VAL A 172 21.80 -6.09 11.86
CA VAL A 172 20.74 -5.53 12.70
C VAL A 172 21.35 -4.99 13.99
N TRP A 173 21.03 -3.75 14.30
CA TRP A 173 21.53 -3.03 15.46
C TRP A 173 20.39 -2.59 16.37
N TYR A 174 20.61 -2.64 17.67
CA TYR A 174 19.84 -1.87 18.64
C TYR A 174 20.38 -0.44 18.70
N GLY A 175 19.49 0.53 18.84
CA GLY A 175 19.89 1.91 18.96
C GLY A 175 18.75 2.81 19.43
N THR A 176 18.98 4.13 19.31
CA THR A 176 17.96 5.13 19.62
C THR A 176 17.73 6.06 18.46
N TRP A 177 16.49 6.47 18.29
CA TRP A 177 16.04 7.50 17.36
C TRP A 177 15.53 8.73 18.10
N ASN A 178 15.94 9.92 17.66
CA ASN A 178 15.66 11.20 18.33
C ASN A 178 16.03 11.20 19.84
N GLY A 179 17.09 10.48 20.18
CA GLY A 179 17.68 10.45 21.52
C GLY A 179 16.98 9.54 22.54
N ASN A 180 15.70 9.23 22.40
CA ASN A 180 14.92 8.51 23.42
C ASN A 180 14.12 7.29 22.93
N THR A 181 13.81 7.21 21.65
CA THR A 181 13.01 6.10 21.11
C THR A 181 13.89 4.89 20.80
N LYS A 182 13.68 3.77 21.50
CA LYS A 182 14.38 2.52 21.24
C LYS A 182 13.98 1.94 19.90
N VAL A 183 14.96 1.60 19.06
CA VAL A 183 14.73 1.12 17.69
C VAL A 183 15.65 -0.06 17.36
N ALA A 184 15.21 -0.86 16.39
CA ALA A 184 16.06 -1.78 15.66
C ALA A 184 16.43 -1.13 14.30
N ILE A 185 17.69 -1.19 13.92
CA ILE A 185 18.20 -0.60 12.70
C ILE A 185 18.81 -1.71 11.85
N LYS A 186 18.21 -1.99 10.69
CA LYS A 186 18.74 -2.90 9.68
C LYS A 186 19.60 -2.09 8.72
N THR A 187 20.89 -2.45 8.58
CA THR A 187 21.84 -1.77 7.72
C THR A 187 22.30 -2.66 6.59
N LEU A 188 22.36 -2.14 5.38
CA LEU A 188 22.88 -2.87 4.22
C LEU A 188 24.41 -3.01 4.34
N LYS A 189 24.92 -4.22 4.12
CA LYS A 189 26.36 -4.46 3.99
C LYS A 189 26.82 -4.00 2.60
N PRO A 190 27.88 -3.19 2.49
CA PRO A 190 28.38 -2.73 1.20
C PRO A 190 28.66 -3.87 0.22
N GLY A 191 28.22 -3.72 -1.02
CA GLY A 191 28.50 -4.66 -2.10
C GLY A 191 27.77 -6.01 -2.05
N THR A 192 26.82 -6.21 -1.15
CA THR A 192 26.10 -7.48 -1.00
C THR A 192 24.82 -7.59 -1.81
N MET A 193 24.11 -6.49 -1.97
CA MET A 193 22.91 -6.36 -2.83
C MET A 193 22.71 -4.89 -3.22
N SER A 194 21.82 -4.61 -4.19
CA SER A 194 21.54 -3.25 -4.59
C SER A 194 20.76 -2.49 -3.51
N PRO A 195 21.00 -1.17 -3.35
CA PRO A 195 20.24 -0.31 -2.45
C PRO A 195 18.73 -0.38 -2.68
N GLU A 196 18.31 -0.42 -3.94
CA GLU A 196 16.89 -0.49 -4.34
C GLU A 196 16.23 -1.76 -3.82
N SER A 197 16.88 -2.93 -4.03
CA SER A 197 16.37 -4.22 -3.55
C SER A 197 16.29 -4.28 -2.02
N PHE A 198 17.24 -3.64 -1.32
CA PHE A 198 17.19 -3.56 0.13
C PHE A 198 16.03 -2.68 0.62
N LEU A 199 15.77 -1.58 -0.07
CA LEU A 199 14.69 -0.66 0.26
C LEU A 199 13.29 -1.18 -0.10
N GLU A 200 13.16 -2.20 -0.97
CA GLU A 200 11.87 -2.85 -1.27
C GLU A 200 11.15 -3.33 0.00
N GLU A 201 11.88 -3.85 0.98
CA GLU A 201 11.32 -4.25 2.27
C GLU A 201 10.65 -3.07 2.98
N ALA A 202 11.32 -1.92 3.04
CA ALA A 202 10.77 -0.71 3.64
C ALA A 202 9.54 -0.20 2.87
N GLN A 203 9.52 -0.29 1.53
CA GLN A 203 8.37 0.10 0.71
C GLN A 203 7.13 -0.75 1.02
N ILE A 204 7.31 -2.04 1.28
CA ILE A 204 6.22 -2.92 1.71
C ILE A 204 5.75 -2.54 3.12
N MET A 205 6.69 -2.34 4.04
CA MET A 205 6.38 -1.97 5.42
C MET A 205 5.63 -0.63 5.53
N LYS A 206 5.88 0.33 4.63
CA LYS A 206 5.14 1.60 4.56
C LYS A 206 3.64 1.41 4.28
N LYS A 207 3.27 0.34 3.57
CA LYS A 207 1.90 0.03 3.18
C LYS A 207 1.17 -0.84 4.20
N LEU A 208 1.90 -1.55 5.06
CA LEU A 208 1.36 -2.49 6.04
C LEU A 208 1.45 -1.91 7.45
N LYS A 209 0.29 -1.65 8.08
CA LYS A 209 0.21 -1.12 9.44
C LYS A 209 -0.77 -1.94 10.27
N HIS A 210 -0.25 -2.71 11.23
CA HIS A 210 -1.04 -3.55 12.13
C HIS A 210 -0.28 -3.78 13.43
N ASP A 211 -0.99 -3.95 14.56
CA ASP A 211 -0.38 -4.14 15.89
C ASP A 211 0.38 -5.48 16.04
N LYS A 212 0.16 -6.43 15.12
CA LYS A 212 0.87 -7.72 15.06
C LYS A 212 1.91 -7.79 13.92
N LEU A 213 2.26 -6.66 13.32
CA LEU A 213 3.38 -6.51 12.39
C LEU A 213 4.40 -5.55 13.00
N VAL A 214 5.68 -5.84 12.81
CA VAL A 214 6.77 -4.92 13.19
C VAL A 214 6.61 -3.61 12.43
N GLN A 215 6.54 -2.50 13.18
CA GLN A 215 6.27 -1.20 12.60
C GLN A 215 7.55 -0.55 12.06
N LEU A 216 7.51 -0.03 10.84
CA LEU A 216 8.50 0.87 10.29
C LEU A 216 8.40 2.23 10.99
N TYR A 217 9.53 2.82 11.41
CA TYR A 217 9.60 4.16 11.99
C TYR A 217 10.23 5.17 11.04
N ALA A 218 11.34 4.81 10.39
CA ALA A 218 12.06 5.70 9.51
C ALA A 218 12.95 4.94 8.52
N VAL A 219 13.43 5.66 7.52
CA VAL A 219 14.39 5.18 6.51
C VAL A 219 15.50 6.22 6.35
N VAL A 220 16.72 5.75 6.10
CA VAL A 220 17.82 6.56 5.56
C VAL A 220 18.21 5.93 4.23
N SER A 221 17.90 6.58 3.13
CA SER A 221 18.12 6.06 1.77
C SER A 221 19.52 6.32 1.21
N GLU A 222 20.29 7.20 1.85
CA GLU A 222 21.70 7.41 1.52
C GLU A 222 22.59 6.34 2.16
N GLU A 223 23.64 5.89 1.47
CA GLU A 223 24.56 4.89 2.02
C GLU A 223 25.38 5.41 3.20
N PRO A 224 25.56 4.58 4.24
CA PRO A 224 24.98 3.27 4.51
C PRO A 224 23.49 3.37 4.80
N ILE A 225 22.67 2.57 4.08
CA ILE A 225 21.19 2.59 4.16
C ILE A 225 20.72 2.04 5.49
N TYR A 226 19.74 2.70 6.13
CA TYR A 226 19.09 2.24 7.36
C TYR A 226 17.59 2.04 7.14
N ILE A 227 17.08 0.89 7.58
CA ILE A 227 15.65 0.64 7.80
C ILE A 227 15.45 0.61 9.32
N VAL A 228 14.71 1.60 9.84
CA VAL A 228 14.51 1.80 11.28
C VAL A 228 13.13 1.33 11.68
N THR A 229 13.07 0.38 12.60
CA THR A 229 11.83 -0.26 13.04
C THR A 229 11.67 -0.20 14.55
N GLU A 230 10.48 -0.52 15.04
CA GLU A 230 10.29 -0.74 16.48
C GLU A 230 11.23 -1.83 17.00
N TYR A 231 11.68 -1.65 18.25
CA TYR A 231 12.54 -2.62 18.92
C TYR A 231 11.73 -3.62 19.72
N MET A 232 11.94 -4.90 19.44
CA MET A 232 11.30 -6.03 20.12
C MET A 232 12.29 -6.67 21.12
N SER A 233 12.05 -6.45 22.42
CA SER A 233 13.05 -6.66 23.47
C SER A 233 13.46 -8.11 23.76
N LYS A 234 12.64 -9.08 23.35
CA LYS A 234 12.88 -10.53 23.59
C LYS A 234 13.49 -11.25 22.38
N GLY A 235 13.76 -10.54 21.29
CA GLY A 235 14.34 -11.11 20.07
C GLY A 235 13.38 -12.00 19.28
N SER A 236 13.92 -12.95 18.51
CA SER A 236 13.11 -13.86 17.71
C SER A 236 12.38 -14.90 18.57
N LEU A 237 11.20 -15.30 18.13
CA LEU A 237 10.42 -16.38 18.76
C LEU A 237 11.23 -17.69 18.80
N LEU A 238 12.04 -17.93 17.77
CA LEU A 238 12.90 -19.12 17.72
C LEU A 238 13.85 -19.17 18.92
N GLU A 239 14.64 -18.12 19.14
CA GLU A 239 15.60 -18.04 20.23
C GLU A 239 14.91 -17.96 21.58
N PHE A 240 13.81 -17.19 21.67
CA PHE A 240 13.02 -17.04 22.86
C PHE A 240 12.48 -18.38 23.39
N LEU A 241 11.96 -19.23 22.52
CA LEU A 241 11.44 -20.56 22.89
C LEU A 241 12.54 -21.62 23.08
N LYS A 242 13.64 -21.54 22.32
CA LYS A 242 14.70 -22.53 22.33
C LYS A 242 15.65 -22.36 23.52
N ASP A 243 16.14 -21.16 23.70
CA ASP A 243 17.25 -20.87 24.62
C ASP A 243 16.91 -19.73 25.62
N GLY A 244 15.75 -19.05 25.45
CA GLY A 244 15.34 -17.92 26.26
C GLY A 244 14.33 -18.21 27.37
N GLU A 245 13.73 -17.15 27.89
CA GLU A 245 12.70 -17.17 28.95
C GLU A 245 11.46 -17.98 28.54
N GLY A 246 11.21 -18.15 27.24
CA GLY A 246 10.06 -18.87 26.70
C GLY A 246 10.08 -20.39 26.90
N ARG A 247 11.22 -20.98 27.28
CA ARG A 247 11.32 -22.45 27.51
C ARG A 247 10.34 -22.98 28.59
N ALA A 248 9.99 -22.16 29.56
CA ALA A 248 9.10 -22.53 30.66
C ALA A 248 7.62 -22.25 30.35
N LEU A 249 7.29 -21.69 29.18
CA LEU A 249 5.91 -21.35 28.81
C LEU A 249 5.05 -22.60 28.69
N LYS A 250 3.82 -22.47 29.13
CA LYS A 250 2.80 -23.52 29.08
C LYS A 250 1.95 -23.37 27.82
N LEU A 251 1.22 -24.42 27.47
CA LEU A 251 0.38 -24.46 26.26
C LEU A 251 -0.55 -23.24 26.09
N PRO A 252 -1.24 -22.72 27.12
CA PRO A 252 -2.08 -21.52 26.95
C PRO A 252 -1.32 -20.32 26.45
N ASN A 253 -0.08 -20.07 26.89
CA ASN A 253 0.75 -18.98 26.40
C ASN A 253 1.14 -19.19 24.93
N LEU A 254 1.51 -20.41 24.55
CA LEU A 254 1.88 -20.75 23.18
C LEU A 254 0.70 -20.60 22.20
N VAL A 255 -0.50 -20.98 22.65
CA VAL A 255 -1.74 -20.80 21.86
C VAL A 255 -2.03 -19.31 21.66
N ASP A 256 -1.90 -18.48 22.72
CA ASP A 256 -2.08 -17.03 22.60
C ASP A 256 -1.06 -16.41 21.63
N MET A 257 0.21 -16.78 21.72
CA MET A 257 1.25 -16.31 20.79
C MET A 257 0.94 -16.71 19.35
N ALA A 258 0.47 -17.96 19.14
CA ALA A 258 0.04 -18.42 17.81
C ALA A 258 -1.17 -17.63 17.29
N ALA A 259 -2.13 -17.30 18.14
CA ALA A 259 -3.29 -16.48 17.78
C ALA A 259 -2.88 -15.06 17.36
N GLN A 260 -1.89 -14.46 18.01
CA GLN A 260 -1.35 -13.15 17.63
C GLN A 260 -0.70 -13.19 16.23
N VAL A 261 0.08 -14.24 15.94
CA VAL A 261 0.67 -14.44 14.60
C VAL A 261 -0.41 -14.63 13.55
N ALA A 262 -1.43 -15.45 13.85
CA ALA A 262 -2.57 -15.66 12.95
C ALA A 262 -3.33 -14.35 12.64
N ALA A 263 -3.52 -13.48 13.64
CA ALA A 263 -4.15 -12.18 13.46
C ALA A 263 -3.33 -11.27 12.53
N GLY A 264 -2.01 -11.25 12.68
CA GLY A 264 -1.11 -10.53 11.79
C GLY A 264 -1.14 -11.07 10.35
N MET A 265 -1.13 -12.40 10.17
CA MET A 265 -1.23 -13.04 8.87
C MET A 265 -2.58 -12.81 8.19
N ALA A 266 -3.68 -12.82 8.94
CA ALA A 266 -4.99 -12.48 8.41
C ALA A 266 -5.07 -11.02 7.89
N TYR A 267 -4.34 -10.09 8.53
CA TYR A 267 -4.20 -8.73 8.01
C TYR A 267 -3.39 -8.70 6.72
N ILE A 268 -2.24 -9.39 6.65
CA ILE A 268 -1.40 -9.48 5.45
C ILE A 268 -2.22 -10.03 4.26
N GLU A 269 -3.02 -11.08 4.50
CA GLU A 269 -3.93 -11.66 3.51
C GLU A 269 -4.99 -10.66 3.02
N ARG A 270 -5.66 -9.94 3.94
CA ARG A 270 -6.63 -8.89 3.59
C ARG A 270 -6.02 -7.78 2.73
N MET A 271 -4.73 -7.48 2.93
CA MET A 271 -3.99 -6.50 2.15
C MET A 271 -3.47 -7.04 0.81
N ASN A 272 -3.79 -8.31 0.46
CA ASN A 272 -3.31 -9.02 -0.73
C ASN A 272 -1.80 -9.23 -0.79
N TYR A 273 -1.15 -9.32 0.35
CA TYR A 273 0.26 -9.68 0.41
C TYR A 273 0.44 -11.14 0.77
N ILE A 274 1.52 -11.75 0.29
CA ILE A 274 2.04 -13.03 0.76
C ILE A 274 3.40 -12.76 1.39
N HIS A 275 3.61 -13.25 2.62
CA HIS A 275 4.87 -13.07 3.34
C HIS A 275 6.00 -13.94 2.77
N ARG A 276 5.71 -15.18 2.40
CA ARG A 276 6.58 -16.21 1.78
C ARG A 276 7.72 -16.76 2.64
N ASP A 277 7.98 -16.20 3.82
CA ASP A 277 8.99 -16.70 4.78
C ASP A 277 8.47 -16.67 6.22
N LEU A 278 7.24 -17.15 6.43
CA LEU A 278 6.68 -17.25 7.78
C LEU A 278 7.35 -18.40 8.54
N ARG A 279 8.13 -18.04 9.55
CA ARG A 279 8.83 -18.97 10.44
C ARG A 279 9.13 -18.31 11.79
N SER A 280 9.41 -19.11 12.82
CA SER A 280 9.67 -18.58 14.17
C SER A 280 10.86 -17.62 14.27
N ALA A 281 11.82 -17.69 13.36
CA ALA A 281 12.93 -16.74 13.27
C ALA A 281 12.46 -15.34 12.84
N ASN A 282 11.35 -15.26 12.09
CA ASN A 282 10.77 -14.03 11.56
C ASN A 282 9.54 -13.54 12.36
N ILE A 283 9.34 -14.09 13.54
CA ILE A 283 8.41 -13.58 14.55
C ILE A 283 9.25 -12.98 15.68
N LEU A 284 9.00 -11.73 16.03
CA LEU A 284 9.68 -11.06 17.13
C LEU A 284 8.79 -10.99 18.36
N VAL A 285 9.40 -11.11 19.53
CA VAL A 285 8.72 -11.11 20.81
C VAL A 285 9.09 -9.84 21.60
N GLY A 286 8.09 -9.17 22.12
CA GLY A 286 8.20 -8.02 22.98
C GLY A 286 7.78 -8.31 24.42
N ASN A 287 7.72 -7.25 25.24
CA ASN A 287 7.23 -7.35 26.62
C ASN A 287 5.78 -7.85 26.63
N GLY A 288 5.41 -8.61 27.67
CA GLY A 288 4.05 -9.16 27.82
C GLY A 288 3.72 -10.26 26.80
N LEU A 289 4.73 -10.95 26.22
CA LEU A 289 4.57 -11.99 25.20
C LEU A 289 3.88 -11.51 23.91
N ILE A 290 4.00 -10.22 23.59
CA ILE A 290 3.50 -9.68 22.34
C ILE A 290 4.34 -10.23 21.19
N CYS A 291 3.67 -10.85 20.20
CA CYS A 291 4.30 -11.38 19.00
C CYS A 291 3.99 -10.51 17.79
N LYS A 292 5.01 -10.21 16.98
CA LYS A 292 4.86 -9.46 15.73
C LYS A 292 5.63 -10.11 14.60
N ILE A 293 5.02 -10.09 13.42
CA ILE A 293 5.61 -10.59 12.17
C ILE A 293 6.64 -9.58 11.68
N ALA A 294 7.81 -10.08 11.30
CA ALA A 294 8.94 -9.29 10.81
C ALA A 294 9.50 -9.90 9.51
N ASP A 295 10.47 -9.21 8.90
CA ASP A 295 11.19 -9.61 7.69
C ASP A 295 10.28 -9.75 6.45
N PHE A 296 9.92 -8.60 5.89
CA PHE A 296 9.10 -8.50 4.67
C PHE A 296 9.92 -8.53 3.37
N GLY A 297 11.22 -8.83 3.44
CA GLY A 297 12.13 -8.83 2.28
C GLY A 297 11.72 -9.78 1.15
N LEU A 298 10.99 -10.84 1.46
CA LEU A 298 10.42 -11.76 0.48
C LEU A 298 8.93 -11.54 0.22
N ALA A 299 8.27 -10.63 0.93
CA ALA A 299 6.85 -10.38 0.75
C ALA A 299 6.55 -9.83 -0.67
N ARG A 300 5.37 -10.15 -1.19
CA ARG A 300 4.92 -9.67 -2.52
C ARG A 300 3.43 -9.37 -2.48
N LEU A 301 3.03 -8.35 -3.22
CA LEU A 301 1.64 -8.07 -3.53
C LEU A 301 1.14 -9.06 -4.57
N ILE A 302 -0.05 -9.63 -4.36
CA ILE A 302 -0.72 -10.45 -5.37
C ILE A 302 -1.51 -9.50 -6.25
N GLU A 303 -1.01 -9.24 -7.45
CA GLU A 303 -1.66 -8.35 -8.43
C GLU A 303 -2.69 -9.09 -9.28
N ASP A 304 -2.51 -10.42 -9.48
CA ASP A 304 -3.42 -11.30 -10.23
C ASP A 304 -3.83 -12.52 -9.41
N ASN A 305 -5.04 -13.07 -9.71
CA ASN A 305 -5.61 -14.25 -9.07
C ASN A 305 -4.88 -15.58 -9.38
N GLU A 306 -3.79 -15.56 -10.14
CA GLU A 306 -3.00 -16.72 -10.46
C GLU A 306 -1.63 -16.65 -9.80
N TYR A 307 -1.56 -17.20 -8.58
CA TYR A 307 -0.30 -17.54 -7.97
C TYR A 307 0.28 -18.78 -8.65
N THR A 308 1.15 -18.58 -9.62
CA THR A 308 2.00 -19.67 -10.13
C THR A 308 3.25 -19.74 -9.26
N ALA A 309 3.34 -20.78 -8.42
CA ALA A 309 4.58 -21.10 -7.74
C ALA A 309 5.65 -21.37 -8.80
N ARG A 310 6.60 -20.47 -8.96
CA ARG A 310 7.82 -20.78 -9.73
C ARG A 310 8.64 -21.77 -8.90
N GLN A 311 8.84 -22.96 -9.46
CA GLN A 311 9.76 -23.98 -8.95
C GLN A 311 11.20 -23.47 -8.95
#